data_4ae0b34d3f22c3ac99f12356c9cb3650
#
_entry.id   4ae0b34d3f22c3ac99f12356c9cb3650
#
_cell.length_a   1.000
_cell.length_b   1.000
_cell.length_c   1.000
_cell.angle_alpha   90.00
_cell.angle_beta   90.00
_cell.angle_gamma   90.00
#
_symmetry.space_group_name_H-M   'P 1'
#
loop_
_entity.id
_entity.type
_entity.pdbx_description
1 polymer ?
#
loop_
_entity_poly.entity_id
_entity_poly.type
_entity_poly.pdbx_seq_one_letter_code
_entity_poly.pdbx_strand_id
1 'polypeptide(L)' 'MKKPVYKLLDEKGRILIPKEFRQMAELESGDIVKLSMSSGKIVVSKVDIVEMGSQDPQ' A
#
# COMPACT_ATOMS: atom_id res chain seq x y z
N MET A 1 15.83 8.74 -3.77
CA MET A 1 15.56 8.89 -3.46
C MET A 1 15.53 8.95 -2.74
N LYS A 2 15.89 8.60 -2.33
CA LYS A 2 15.38 8.95 -1.59
C LYS A 2 15.80 8.49 -0.32
N LYS A 3 15.77 9.18 0.75
CA LYS A 3 16.09 8.78 2.07
C LYS A 3 15.00 7.94 2.64
N PRO A 4 15.31 6.94 3.41
CA PRO A 4 14.26 6.15 4.03
C PRO A 4 13.51 6.98 5.06
N VAL A 5 12.28 6.66 5.31
CA VAL A 5 11.45 7.33 6.28
C VAL A 5 11.10 6.31 7.35
N TYR A 6 11.21 6.69 8.60
CA TYR A 6 10.95 5.80 9.71
C TYR A 6 9.61 6.14 10.32
N LYS A 7 8.80 5.15 10.57
CA LYS A 7 7.49 5.33 11.17
C LYS A 7 7.33 4.34 12.31
N LEU A 8 6.51 4.70 13.26
CA LEU A 8 6.28 3.85 14.42
C LEU A 8 5.02 3.03 14.19
N LEU A 9 5.09 1.75 14.38
CA LEU A 9 3.93 0.88 14.24
C LEU A 9 3.15 0.96 15.54
N ASP A 10 1.88 1.21 15.47
CA ASP A 10 1.07 1.36 16.68
C ASP A 10 0.65 -0.02 17.19
N GLU A 11 -0.07 -0.07 18.28
CA GLU A 11 -0.43 -1.32 18.89
C GLU A 11 -1.45 -2.09 18.07
N LYS A 12 -2.10 -1.47 17.14
CA LYS A 12 -3.03 -2.15 16.26
C LYS A 12 -2.40 -2.51 14.93
N GLY A 13 -1.12 -2.34 14.80
CA GLY A 13 -0.41 -2.71 13.59
C GLY A 13 -0.55 -1.70 12.47
N ARG A 14 -0.77 -0.45 12.77
CA ARG A 14 -0.98 0.58 11.76
C ARG A 14 0.18 1.55 11.71
N ILE A 15 0.46 2.07 10.54
CA ILE A 15 1.41 3.17 10.40
C ILE A 15 0.78 4.20 9.49
N LEU A 16 1.23 5.43 9.59
CA LEU A 16 0.76 6.47 8.70
C LEU A 16 1.68 6.51 7.51
N ILE A 17 1.16 6.35 6.33
CA ILE A 17 1.94 6.44 5.11
C ILE A 17 2.09 7.92 4.76
N PRO A 18 3.30 8.44 4.66
CA PRO A 18 3.49 9.85 4.37
C PRO A 18 2.86 10.25 3.04
N LYS A 19 2.46 11.49 2.96
CA LYS A 19 1.79 12.00 1.78
C LYS A 19 2.63 11.82 0.52
N GLU A 20 3.92 12.02 0.62
CA GLU A 20 4.80 11.88 -0.52
C GLU A 20 4.80 10.46 -1.03
N PHE A 21 4.75 9.47 -0.15
CA PHE A 21 4.71 8.08 -0.55
C PHE A 21 3.38 7.77 -1.21
N ARG A 22 2.30 8.31 -0.67
CA ARG A 22 0.99 8.10 -1.25
C ARG A 22 0.91 8.68 -2.65
N GLN A 23 1.48 9.84 -2.85
CA GLN A 23 1.48 10.49 -4.16
C GLN A 23 2.30 9.70 -5.15
N MET A 24 3.45 9.23 -4.76
CA MET A 24 4.29 8.48 -5.67
C MET A 24 3.69 7.14 -6.02
N ALA A 25 2.95 6.53 -5.12
CA ALA A 25 2.28 5.28 -5.38
C ALA A 25 0.88 5.49 -5.94
N GLU A 26 0.46 6.73 -6.09
CA GLU A 26 -0.84 7.09 -6.64
C GLU A 26 -1.99 6.55 -5.79
N LEU A 27 -1.85 6.62 -4.47
CA LEU A 27 -2.85 6.14 -3.55
C LEU A 27 -3.66 7.31 -3.01
N GLU A 28 -4.95 7.15 -2.99
CA GLU A 28 -5.84 8.18 -2.47
C GLU A 28 -6.77 7.59 -1.46
N SER A 29 -7.33 8.42 -0.64
CA SER A 29 -8.25 8.00 0.39
C SER A 29 -9.39 7.21 -0.22
N GLY A 30 -9.70 6.11 0.32
CA GLY A 30 -10.74 5.24 -0.19
C GLY A 30 -10.29 4.22 -1.21
N ASP A 31 -9.05 4.27 -1.63
CA ASP A 31 -8.54 3.31 -2.59
C ASP A 31 -8.36 1.96 -1.92
N ILE A 32 -8.51 0.93 -2.68
CA ILE A 32 -8.21 -0.41 -2.22
C ILE A 32 -6.75 -0.65 -2.55
N VAL A 33 -6.02 -1.17 -1.60
CA VAL A 33 -4.62 -1.47 -1.82
C VAL A 33 -4.36 -2.96 -1.66
N LYS A 34 -3.35 -3.45 -2.28
CA LYS A 34 -2.96 -4.84 -2.22
C LYS A 34 -1.74 -4.94 -1.34
N LEU A 35 -1.76 -5.87 -0.42
CA LEU A 35 -0.62 -6.14 0.43
C LEU A 35 -0.04 -7.47 0.04
N SER A 36 1.27 -7.52 -0.12
CA SER A 36 1.92 -8.78 -0.41
C SER A 36 3.22 -8.88 0.35
N MET A 37 3.76 -10.05 0.48
CA MET A 37 5.01 -10.28 1.16
C MET A 37 6.07 -10.64 0.14
N SER A 38 7.26 -10.09 0.33
CA SER A 38 8.36 -10.41 -0.55
C SER A 38 9.63 -10.42 0.29
N SER A 39 10.23 -11.56 0.49
CA SER A 39 11.48 -11.71 1.23
C SER A 39 11.43 -11.01 2.59
N GLY A 40 10.37 -11.24 3.31
CA GLY A 40 10.20 -10.67 4.64
C GLY A 40 9.80 -9.21 4.66
N LYS A 41 9.47 -8.63 3.51
CA LYS A 41 9.06 -7.24 3.42
C LYS A 41 7.63 -7.15 2.98
N ILE A 42 6.94 -6.14 3.44
CA ILE A 42 5.56 -5.92 3.04
C ILE A 42 5.55 -4.97 1.87
N VAL A 43 4.85 -5.34 0.82
CA VAL A 43 4.70 -4.48 -0.35
C VAL A 43 3.25 -4.03 -0.44
N VAL A 44 3.05 -2.72 -0.53
CA VAL A 44 1.71 -2.14 -0.63
C VAL A 44 1.62 -1.49 -2.00
N SER A 45 0.61 -1.84 -2.74
CA SER A 45 0.46 -1.24 -4.08
C SER A 45 -0.98 -0.95 -4.41
N LYS A 46 -1.21 -0.10 -5.36
CA LYS A 46 -2.54 0.24 -5.82
C LYS A 46 -3.06 -0.93 -6.63
N VAL A 47 -4.35 -1.19 -6.50
CA VAL A 47 -4.99 -2.24 -7.25
C VAL A 47 -5.62 -1.66 -8.47
N ASP A 48 -5.38 -2.25 -9.66
CA ASP A 48 -6.00 -1.82 -10.86
C ASP A 48 -7.33 -2.43 -10.98
N ILE A 49 -8.21 -1.75 -11.61
CA ILE A 49 -9.57 -2.22 -11.83
C ILE A 49 -9.58 -3.50 -12.61
N VAL A 50 -8.69 -3.64 -13.56
CA VAL A 50 -8.62 -4.84 -14.37
C VAL A 50 -8.27 -6.04 -13.50
N GLU A 51 -7.36 -5.87 -12.59
CA GLU A 51 -6.97 -6.92 -11.69
C GLU A 51 -8.11 -7.35 -10.82
N MET A 52 -8.89 -6.43 -10.30
CA MET A 52 -10.01 -6.75 -9.50
C MET A 52 -11.09 -7.40 -10.31
N GLY A 53 -11.31 -6.94 -11.48
CA GLY A 53 -12.30 -7.53 -12.36
C GLY A 53 -12.02 -8.95 -12.68
N SER A 54 -10.80 -9.28 -12.88
CA SER A 54 -10.47 -10.63 -13.22
C SER A 54 -10.61 -11.58 -12.07
N GLN A 55 -10.68 -11.10 -10.90
CA GLN A 55 -10.88 -11.94 -9.81
C GLN A 55 -12.28 -12.15 -9.45
N ASP A 56 -13.10 -11.50 -9.91
CA ASP A 56 -14.42 -11.56 -9.58
C ASP A 56 -15.06 -12.66 -9.60
N PRO A 57 -15.59 -13.03 -9.09
CA PRO A 57 -16.20 -13.93 -9.01
C PRO A 57 -17.12 -14.12 -8.60
N GLN A 58 -16.93 -13.89 -8.46
CA GLN A 58 -17.55 -14.07 -8.16
C GLN A 58 -17.93 -14.06 -7.98
#